data_9a7ce9121a6ef40298ea4716f3517060
#
_entry.id   9a7ce9121a6ef40298ea4716f3517060
#
_cell.length_a   1.000
_cell.length_b   1.000
_cell.length_c   1.000
_cell.angle_alpha   90.00
_cell.angle_beta   90.00
_cell.angle_gamma   90.00
#
_symmetry.space_group_name_H-M   'P 1'
#
loop_
_entity.id
_entity.type
_entity.pdbx_description
1 polymer ?
#
loop_
_entity_poly.entity_id
_entity_poly.type
_entity_poly.pdbx_seq_one_letter_code
_entity_poly.pdbx_strand_id
1 'polypeptide(L)'
;DAPEVDHCGSCRKCLDICPTKAFIAPYKMDARRCISYLTIEYKGPIDLALRPGLGNHIYGCDDCLAVCPWNKFAVAAADVRYSAKEDLAAPPLRDLVVLDDAGFSAKFAGSPIKRIGRDRFIRNVLYAIGNSGDPSYVPLVQPLVADADPAVAEAAGWALACITP
;
A
#
# COMPACT_ATOMS: atom_id res chain seq x y z
N ASP A 1 0.89 34.37 6.60
CA ASP A 1 -0.48 33.84 6.73
C ASP A 1 -0.81 33.68 8.21
N ALA A 2 -2.05 33.97 8.61
CA ALA A 2 -2.52 33.76 9.97
C ALA A 2 -2.70 32.24 10.20
N PRO A 3 -2.40 31.71 11.43
CA PRO A 3 -2.69 30.32 11.75
C PRO A 3 -4.19 30.02 11.60
N GLU A 4 -4.51 28.89 10.96
CA GLU A 4 -5.89 28.42 10.86
C GLU A 4 -6.38 27.90 12.22
N VAL A 5 -7.67 28.02 12.49
CA VAL A 5 -8.27 27.50 13.71
C VAL A 5 -8.45 25.98 13.64
N ASP A 6 -8.43 25.32 14.80
CA ASP A 6 -8.67 23.88 14.88
C ASP A 6 -10.14 23.55 14.55
N HIS A 7 -10.34 22.73 13.52
CA HIS A 7 -11.63 22.24 13.09
C HIS A 7 -11.90 20.79 13.51
N CYS A 8 -10.91 20.09 14.06
CA CYS A 8 -11.02 18.68 14.47
C CYS A 8 -11.68 18.50 15.85
N GLY A 9 -11.41 19.43 16.78
CA GLY A 9 -11.93 19.37 18.16
C GLY A 9 -11.61 18.03 18.82
N SER A 10 -12.61 17.34 19.36
CA SER A 10 -12.48 16.05 20.01
C SER A 10 -12.51 14.84 19.07
N CYS A 11 -12.58 15.04 17.76
CA CYS A 11 -12.66 13.96 16.78
C CYS A 11 -11.34 13.16 16.73
N ARG A 12 -11.45 11.81 16.77
CA ARG A 12 -10.31 10.89 16.74
C ARG A 12 -10.37 9.87 15.63
N LYS A 13 -11.31 9.96 14.69
CA LYS A 13 -11.59 8.92 13.70
C LYS A 13 -10.35 8.49 12.91
N CYS A 14 -9.53 9.45 12.46
CA CYS A 14 -8.30 9.14 11.71
C CYS A 14 -7.23 8.46 12.58
N LEU A 15 -7.16 8.76 13.87
CA LEU A 15 -6.25 8.09 14.80
C LEU A 15 -6.67 6.64 15.04
N ASP A 16 -7.98 6.42 15.20
CA ASP A 16 -8.53 5.13 15.60
C ASP A 16 -8.53 4.12 14.43
N ILE A 17 -8.80 4.59 13.20
CA ILE A 17 -8.83 3.73 12.01
C ILE A 17 -7.45 3.26 11.54
N CYS A 18 -6.36 3.97 11.86
CA CYS A 18 -5.03 3.69 11.31
C CYS A 18 -4.54 2.28 11.67
N PRO A 19 -4.37 1.36 10.69
CA PRO A 19 -4.06 -0.05 10.98
C PRO A 19 -2.69 -0.24 11.63
N THR A 20 -1.74 0.63 11.30
CA THR A 20 -0.36 0.58 11.81
C THR A 20 -0.12 1.53 12.99
N LYS A 21 -1.18 2.21 13.47
CA LYS A 21 -1.07 3.19 14.58
C LYS A 21 0.01 4.24 14.33
N ALA A 22 0.05 4.78 13.10
CA ALA A 22 1.01 5.80 12.72
C ALA A 22 0.77 7.14 13.45
N PHE A 23 -0.47 7.46 13.82
CA PHE A 23 -0.78 8.64 14.63
C PHE A 23 -0.49 8.36 16.10
N ILE A 24 0.50 9.03 16.66
CA ILE A 24 0.91 8.89 18.07
C ILE A 24 0.15 9.82 19.00
N ALA A 25 -0.41 10.91 18.47
CA ALA A 25 -1.27 11.86 19.15
C ALA A 25 -2.01 12.71 18.11
N PRO A 26 -3.03 13.53 18.50
CA PRO A 26 -3.59 14.54 17.62
C PRO A 26 -2.49 15.41 16.99
N TYR A 27 -2.56 15.60 15.67
CA TYR A 27 -1.58 16.36 14.86
C TYR A 27 -0.14 15.84 14.87
N LYS A 28 0.11 14.62 15.43
CA LYS A 28 1.44 14.01 15.47
C LYS A 28 1.40 12.63 14.81
N MET A 29 2.22 12.45 13.79
CA MET A 29 2.34 11.19 13.06
C MET A 29 3.80 10.73 13.00
N ASP A 30 4.02 9.44 13.26
CA ASP A 30 5.28 8.76 12.92
C ASP A 30 5.17 8.22 11.49
N ALA A 31 5.77 8.92 10.54
CA ALA A 31 5.74 8.55 9.13
C ALA A 31 6.32 7.14 8.86
N ARG A 32 7.27 6.68 9.69
CA ARG A 32 7.89 5.35 9.55
C ARG A 32 6.89 4.20 9.77
N ARG A 33 5.74 4.49 10.34
CA ARG A 33 4.63 3.55 10.53
C ARG A 33 3.51 3.75 9.51
N CYS A 34 3.52 4.85 8.75
CA CYS A 34 2.47 5.18 7.79
C CYS A 34 2.55 4.26 6.57
N ILE A 35 1.46 3.58 6.22
CA ILE A 35 1.38 2.67 5.08
C ILE A 35 1.73 3.40 3.77
N SER A 36 1.27 4.64 3.58
CA SER A 36 1.65 5.43 2.40
C SER A 36 3.16 5.61 2.29
N TYR A 37 3.84 5.98 3.38
CA TYR A 37 5.30 6.07 3.38
C TYR A 37 5.98 4.72 3.11
N LEU A 38 5.52 3.67 3.78
CA LEU A 38 6.10 2.32 3.67
C LEU A 38 5.97 1.73 2.27
N THR A 39 4.83 1.98 1.61
CA THR A 39 4.57 1.41 0.27
C THR A 39 5.11 2.27 -0.87
N ILE A 40 5.28 3.59 -0.66
CA ILE A 40 5.67 4.52 -1.73
C ILE A 40 7.14 4.94 -1.61
N GLU A 41 7.61 5.31 -0.42
CA GLU A 41 8.94 5.92 -0.25
C GLU A 41 9.99 4.97 0.31
N TYR A 42 9.61 4.10 1.23
CA TYR A 42 10.55 3.19 1.90
C TYR A 42 11.00 2.06 0.96
N LYS A 43 12.33 1.84 0.86
CA LYS A 43 12.93 0.90 -0.11
C LYS A 43 13.26 -0.47 0.46
N GLY A 44 13.46 -0.58 1.78
CA GLY A 44 13.85 -1.85 2.43
C GLY A 44 12.68 -2.77 2.76
N PRO A 45 12.96 -3.93 3.38
CA PRO A 45 11.94 -4.80 3.97
C PRO A 45 11.16 -4.05 5.05
N ILE A 46 9.84 -4.19 5.06
CA ILE A 46 8.98 -3.58 6.08
C ILE A 46 9.06 -4.41 7.37
N ASP A 47 9.11 -3.73 8.52
CA ASP A 47 9.11 -4.38 9.85
C ASP A 47 7.98 -5.41 9.97
N LEU A 48 8.31 -6.60 10.47
CA LEU A 48 7.37 -7.71 10.66
C LEU A 48 6.13 -7.31 11.46
N ALA A 49 6.30 -6.46 12.47
CA ALA A 49 5.20 -6.00 13.30
C ALA A 49 4.17 -5.13 12.56
N LEU A 50 4.55 -4.54 11.43
CA LEU A 50 3.67 -3.66 10.63
C LEU A 50 2.97 -4.41 9.48
N ARG A 51 3.52 -5.55 9.04
CA ARG A 51 3.01 -6.28 7.84
C ARG A 51 1.53 -6.69 7.94
N PRO A 52 1.04 -7.22 9.06
CA PRO A 52 -0.40 -7.53 9.17
C PRO A 52 -1.28 -6.29 8.98
N GLY A 53 -0.84 -5.13 9.49
CA GLY A 53 -1.55 -3.87 9.34
C GLY A 53 -1.56 -3.31 7.92
N LEU A 54 -0.67 -3.78 7.03
CA LEU A 54 -0.69 -3.38 5.61
C LEU A 54 -1.94 -3.93 4.91
N GLY A 55 -2.48 -5.08 5.34
CA GLY A 55 -3.62 -5.70 4.68
C GLY A 55 -3.35 -5.91 3.19
N ASN A 56 -4.20 -5.38 2.33
CA ASN A 56 -4.06 -5.41 0.87
C ASN A 56 -3.61 -4.06 0.26
N HIS A 57 -3.05 -3.15 1.05
CA HIS A 57 -2.54 -1.87 0.55
C HIS A 57 -1.21 -2.08 -0.19
N ILE A 58 -1.24 -1.90 -1.51
CA ILE A 58 -0.06 -2.07 -2.38
C ILE A 58 0.61 -0.73 -2.67
N TYR A 59 -0.16 0.34 -2.80
CA TYR A 59 0.34 1.66 -3.12
C TYR A 59 -0.51 2.73 -2.41
N GLY A 60 0.03 3.32 -1.37
CA GLY A 60 -0.68 4.30 -0.55
C GLY A 60 -1.67 3.70 0.44
N CYS A 61 -2.29 4.56 1.21
CA CYS A 61 -3.35 4.26 2.16
C CYS A 61 -4.08 5.56 2.48
N ASP A 62 -5.36 5.60 2.24
CA ASP A 62 -6.19 6.77 2.47
C ASP A 62 -7.26 6.56 3.56
N ASP A 63 -7.12 5.52 4.40
CA ASP A 63 -8.09 5.18 5.45
C ASP A 63 -8.37 6.36 6.38
N CYS A 64 -7.34 7.10 6.78
CA CYS A 64 -7.47 8.27 7.64
C CYS A 64 -8.20 9.44 6.94
N LEU A 65 -8.06 9.56 5.62
CA LEU A 65 -8.79 10.55 4.82
C LEU A 65 -10.23 10.10 4.60
N ALA A 66 -10.42 8.82 4.24
CA ALA A 66 -11.74 8.26 3.95
C ALA A 66 -12.71 8.38 5.14
N VAL A 67 -12.22 8.16 6.36
CA VAL A 67 -13.03 8.23 7.59
C VAL A 67 -13.28 9.67 8.08
N CYS A 68 -12.58 10.66 7.49
CA CYS A 68 -12.64 12.04 7.96
C CYS A 68 -14.03 12.66 7.71
N PRO A 69 -14.71 13.21 8.75
CA PRO A 69 -16.02 13.85 8.58
C PRO A 69 -16.03 15.02 7.60
N TRP A 70 -14.85 15.64 7.34
CA TRP A 70 -14.72 16.73 6.40
C TRP A 70 -14.87 16.29 4.94
N ASN A 71 -14.79 14.99 4.64
CA ASN A 71 -15.10 14.45 3.30
C ASN A 71 -16.53 14.77 2.83
N LYS A 72 -17.44 15.11 3.73
CA LYS A 72 -18.79 15.55 3.33
C LYS A 72 -18.81 16.79 2.41
N PHE A 73 -17.70 17.54 2.39
CA PHE A 73 -17.52 18.70 1.52
C PHE A 73 -16.74 18.39 0.25
N ALA A 74 -16.25 17.14 0.09
CA ALA A 74 -15.51 16.73 -1.09
C ALA A 74 -16.43 16.74 -2.32
N VAL A 75 -15.91 17.25 -3.43
CA VAL A 75 -16.58 17.28 -4.72
C VAL A 75 -15.75 16.41 -5.67
N ALA A 76 -16.42 15.56 -6.45
CA ALA A 76 -15.76 14.77 -7.46
C ALA A 76 -14.98 15.66 -8.44
N ALA A 77 -13.75 15.23 -8.80
CA ALA A 77 -12.95 15.95 -9.77
C ALA A 77 -13.66 15.97 -11.13
N ALA A 78 -13.79 17.16 -11.71
CA ALA A 78 -14.35 17.33 -13.05
C ALA A 78 -13.35 16.99 -14.17
N ASP A 79 -12.05 16.93 -13.85
CA ASP A 79 -11.00 16.63 -14.82
C ASP A 79 -10.93 15.13 -15.07
N VAL A 80 -11.22 14.72 -16.30
CA VAL A 80 -11.20 13.31 -16.74
C VAL A 80 -9.85 12.61 -16.53
N ARG A 81 -8.76 13.36 -16.43
CA ARG A 81 -7.43 12.79 -16.16
C ARG A 81 -7.32 12.15 -14.77
N TYR A 82 -8.19 12.52 -13.83
CA TYR A 82 -8.28 11.92 -12.50
C TYR A 82 -9.29 10.77 -12.40
N SER A 83 -9.96 10.43 -13.52
CA SER A 83 -10.83 9.26 -13.55
C SER A 83 -10.03 7.98 -13.37
N ALA A 84 -10.54 7.08 -12.53
CA ALA A 84 -9.92 5.76 -12.34
C ALA A 84 -9.93 4.99 -13.67
N LYS A 85 -8.80 4.38 -14.02
CA LYS A 85 -8.74 3.42 -15.11
C LYS A 85 -9.37 2.12 -14.63
N GLU A 86 -10.27 1.55 -15.43
CA GLU A 86 -11.04 0.36 -15.05
C GLU A 86 -10.14 -0.84 -14.71
N ASP A 87 -9.07 -1.04 -15.49
CA ASP A 87 -8.09 -2.11 -15.30
C ASP A 87 -7.20 -1.94 -14.06
N LEU A 88 -7.24 -0.76 -13.41
CA LEU A 88 -6.51 -0.45 -12.19
C LEU A 88 -7.42 -0.31 -10.95
N ALA A 89 -8.73 -0.41 -11.10
CA ALA A 89 -9.67 -0.22 -10.00
C ALA A 89 -9.55 -1.31 -8.93
N ALA A 90 -9.43 -2.58 -9.33
CA ALA A 90 -9.26 -3.72 -8.43
C ALA A 90 -8.54 -4.89 -9.14
N PRO A 91 -7.29 -4.72 -9.57
CA PRO A 91 -6.59 -5.79 -10.29
C PRO A 91 -6.30 -6.97 -9.36
N PRO A 92 -6.49 -8.23 -9.83
CA PRO A 92 -6.18 -9.41 -9.04
C PRO A 92 -4.69 -9.48 -8.66
N LEU A 93 -4.38 -9.87 -7.42
CA LEU A 93 -2.99 -9.99 -6.96
C LEU A 93 -2.16 -10.95 -7.82
N ARG A 94 -2.79 -12.01 -8.37
CA ARG A 94 -2.14 -12.98 -9.26
C ARG A 94 -1.59 -12.34 -10.55
N ASP A 95 -2.28 -11.32 -11.06
CA ASP A 95 -1.88 -10.62 -12.29
C ASP A 95 -0.79 -9.58 -12.00
N LEU A 96 -0.71 -9.13 -10.76
CA LEU A 96 0.27 -8.13 -10.33
C LEU A 96 1.60 -8.77 -9.93
N VAL A 97 1.58 -9.92 -9.27
CA VAL A 97 2.79 -10.57 -8.73
C VAL A 97 3.73 -11.10 -9.81
N VAL A 98 3.20 -11.36 -11.00
CA VAL A 98 3.96 -11.91 -12.14
C VAL A 98 4.56 -10.84 -13.07
N LEU A 99 4.37 -9.56 -12.75
CA LEU A 99 4.88 -8.47 -13.59
C LEU A 99 6.40 -8.42 -13.55
N ASP A 100 7.01 -8.49 -14.72
CA ASP A 100 8.40 -8.11 -14.96
C ASP A 100 8.53 -6.59 -15.17
N ASP A 101 9.75 -6.09 -15.38
CA ASP A 101 9.99 -4.65 -15.58
C ASP A 101 9.24 -4.07 -16.78
N ALA A 102 9.15 -4.83 -17.87
CA ALA A 102 8.47 -4.39 -19.09
C ALA A 102 6.96 -4.32 -18.87
N GLY A 103 6.37 -5.37 -18.29
CA GLY A 103 4.95 -5.45 -17.95
C GLY A 103 4.55 -4.39 -16.91
N PHE A 104 5.35 -4.20 -15.87
CA PHE A 104 5.14 -3.14 -14.89
C PHE A 104 5.18 -1.74 -15.54
N SER A 105 6.19 -1.46 -16.36
CA SER A 105 6.34 -0.17 -17.04
C SER A 105 5.20 0.12 -18.01
N ALA A 106 4.71 -0.89 -18.71
CA ALA A 106 3.58 -0.78 -19.64
C ALA A 106 2.27 -0.54 -18.90
N LYS A 107 1.99 -1.39 -17.88
CA LYS A 107 0.74 -1.32 -17.09
C LYS A 107 0.57 0.03 -16.39
N PHE A 108 1.64 0.56 -15.81
CA PHE A 108 1.61 1.80 -15.02
C PHE A 108 2.11 3.02 -15.78
N ALA A 109 2.18 2.97 -17.12
CA ALA A 109 2.52 4.13 -17.94
C ALA A 109 1.57 5.31 -17.67
N GLY A 110 2.14 6.50 -17.42
CA GLY A 110 1.37 7.70 -17.09
C GLY A 110 0.75 7.70 -15.68
N SER A 111 1.02 6.69 -14.85
CA SER A 111 0.57 6.61 -13.47
C SER A 111 1.69 6.97 -12.49
N PRO A 112 1.39 7.59 -11.34
CA PRO A 112 2.37 7.83 -10.27
C PRO A 112 2.95 6.53 -9.68
N ILE A 113 2.27 5.39 -9.84
CA ILE A 113 2.76 4.07 -9.41
C ILE A 113 4.08 3.72 -10.11
N LYS A 114 4.25 4.11 -11.37
CA LYS A 114 5.49 3.86 -12.13
C LYS A 114 6.75 4.37 -11.41
N ARG A 115 6.64 5.42 -10.62
CA ARG A 115 7.76 6.05 -9.90
C ARG A 115 8.45 5.13 -8.90
N ILE A 116 7.70 4.20 -8.30
CA ILE A 116 8.28 3.35 -7.26
C ILE A 116 9.15 2.21 -7.80
N GLY A 117 9.02 1.86 -9.08
CA GLY A 117 9.71 0.74 -9.70
C GLY A 117 9.06 -0.61 -9.42
N ARG A 118 9.42 -1.61 -10.27
CA ARG A 118 8.89 -2.98 -10.19
C ARG A 118 9.17 -3.61 -8.83
N ASP A 119 10.39 -3.54 -8.34
CA ASP A 119 10.80 -4.31 -7.14
C ASP A 119 10.03 -3.88 -5.89
N ARG A 120 9.91 -2.57 -5.65
CA ARG A 120 9.12 -2.08 -4.53
C ARG A 120 7.64 -2.41 -4.67
N PHE A 121 7.11 -2.35 -5.90
CA PHE A 121 5.74 -2.74 -6.18
C PHE A 121 5.51 -4.23 -5.88
N ILE A 122 6.35 -5.13 -6.40
CA ILE A 122 6.25 -6.58 -6.16
C ILE A 122 6.41 -6.92 -4.67
N ARG A 123 7.36 -6.28 -3.97
CA ARG A 123 7.47 -6.40 -2.50
C ARG A 123 6.13 -6.11 -1.81
N ASN A 124 5.43 -5.04 -2.20
CA ASN A 124 4.15 -4.67 -1.60
C ASN A 124 3.04 -5.66 -1.96
N VAL A 125 3.01 -6.16 -3.20
CA VAL A 125 2.08 -7.21 -3.63
C VAL A 125 2.28 -8.49 -2.82
N LEU A 126 3.53 -8.86 -2.55
CA LEU A 126 3.86 -10.05 -1.74
C LEU A 126 3.34 -9.90 -0.29
N TYR A 127 3.42 -8.72 0.30
CA TYR A 127 2.81 -8.50 1.63
C TYR A 127 1.28 -8.63 1.59
N ALA A 128 0.62 -8.14 0.54
CA ALA A 128 -0.82 -8.33 0.37
C ALA A 128 -1.19 -9.82 0.20
N ILE A 129 -0.39 -10.58 -0.57
CA ILE A 129 -0.57 -12.03 -0.73
C ILE A 129 -0.38 -12.76 0.62
N GLY A 130 0.69 -12.47 1.36
CA GLY A 130 0.90 -13.05 2.68
C GLY A 130 -0.27 -12.79 3.64
N ASN A 131 -0.79 -11.55 3.64
CA ASN A 131 -1.95 -11.18 4.44
C ASN A 131 -3.26 -11.85 4.00
N SER A 132 -3.36 -12.34 2.75
CA SER A 132 -4.54 -13.04 2.27
C SER A 132 -4.72 -14.43 2.89
N GLY A 133 -3.61 -15.06 3.31
CA GLY A 133 -3.62 -16.44 3.81
C GLY A 133 -4.03 -17.49 2.76
N ASP A 134 -4.08 -17.13 1.48
CA ASP A 134 -4.55 -18.01 0.40
C ASP A 134 -3.39 -18.86 -0.17
N PRO A 135 -3.39 -20.19 0.04
CA PRO A 135 -2.33 -21.06 -0.44
C PRO A 135 -2.27 -21.20 -1.97
N SER A 136 -3.30 -20.78 -2.70
CA SER A 136 -3.30 -20.82 -4.17
C SER A 136 -2.22 -19.95 -4.80
N TYR A 137 -1.64 -19.02 -4.05
CA TYR A 137 -0.53 -18.17 -4.50
C TYR A 137 0.84 -18.82 -4.38
N VAL A 138 1.00 -19.96 -3.69
CA VAL A 138 2.31 -20.63 -3.49
C VAL A 138 3.09 -20.78 -4.80
N PRO A 139 2.52 -21.30 -5.91
CA PRO A 139 3.26 -21.48 -7.16
C PRO A 139 3.77 -20.17 -7.77
N LEU A 140 3.09 -19.05 -7.53
CA LEU A 140 3.45 -17.73 -8.05
C LEU A 140 4.51 -17.03 -7.18
N VAL A 141 4.48 -17.28 -5.87
CA VAL A 141 5.40 -16.66 -4.91
C VAL A 141 6.72 -17.41 -4.82
N GLN A 142 6.70 -18.75 -4.93
CA GLN A 142 7.88 -19.62 -4.76
C GLN A 142 9.08 -19.19 -5.62
N PRO A 143 8.95 -18.83 -6.91
CA PRO A 143 10.10 -18.38 -7.71
C PRO A 143 10.73 -17.07 -7.21
N LEU A 144 9.95 -16.19 -6.57
CA LEU A 144 10.40 -14.88 -6.12
C LEU A 144 11.28 -14.93 -4.86
N VAL A 145 11.40 -16.08 -4.20
CA VAL A 145 12.36 -16.27 -3.09
C VAL A 145 13.81 -16.12 -3.58
N ALA A 146 14.04 -16.38 -4.87
CA ALA A 146 15.34 -16.21 -5.52
C ALA A 146 15.42 -14.92 -6.38
N ASP A 147 14.52 -13.96 -6.17
CA ASP A 147 14.55 -12.67 -6.88
C ASP A 147 15.87 -11.94 -6.62
N ALA A 148 16.35 -11.22 -7.64
CA ALA A 148 17.60 -10.46 -7.55
C ALA A 148 17.53 -9.30 -6.55
N ASP A 149 16.34 -8.73 -6.32
CA ASP A 149 16.14 -7.69 -5.31
C ASP A 149 15.93 -8.36 -3.92
N PRO A 150 16.78 -8.04 -2.94
CA PRO A 150 16.73 -8.68 -1.62
C PRO A 150 15.45 -8.37 -0.84
N ALA A 151 14.78 -7.25 -1.08
CA ALA A 151 13.53 -6.90 -0.43
C ALA A 151 12.35 -7.69 -1.03
N VAL A 152 12.40 -8.01 -2.32
CA VAL A 152 11.44 -8.90 -2.97
C VAL A 152 11.63 -10.34 -2.47
N ALA A 153 12.87 -10.84 -2.46
CA ALA A 153 13.18 -12.19 -1.98
C ALA A 153 12.73 -12.40 -0.53
N GLU A 154 13.02 -11.44 0.34
CA GLU A 154 12.60 -11.47 1.75
C GLU A 154 11.08 -11.45 1.90
N ALA A 155 10.39 -10.57 1.16
CA ALA A 155 8.93 -10.48 1.19
C ALA A 155 8.27 -11.77 0.66
N ALA A 156 8.86 -12.43 -0.34
CA ALA A 156 8.41 -13.72 -0.86
C ALA A 156 8.53 -14.83 0.20
N GLY A 157 9.67 -14.89 0.89
CA GLY A 157 9.87 -15.84 1.99
C GLY A 157 8.84 -15.66 3.11
N TRP A 158 8.57 -14.41 3.50
CA TRP A 158 7.55 -14.10 4.49
C TRP A 158 6.13 -14.45 4.00
N ALA A 159 5.80 -14.11 2.76
CA ALA A 159 4.49 -14.43 2.19
C ALA A 159 4.25 -15.94 2.16
N LEU A 160 5.24 -16.74 1.73
CA LEU A 160 5.15 -18.20 1.77
C LEU A 160 4.89 -18.72 3.18
N ALA A 161 5.61 -18.22 4.18
CA ALA A 161 5.40 -18.62 5.57
C ALA A 161 3.97 -18.32 6.07
N CYS A 162 3.32 -17.29 5.52
CA CYS A 162 1.94 -16.93 5.89
C CYS A 162 0.87 -17.75 5.16
N ILE A 163 1.15 -18.19 3.90
CA ILE A 163 0.16 -18.89 3.07
C ILE A 163 0.38 -20.41 3.00
N THR A 164 1.49 -20.91 3.52
CA THR A 164 1.74 -22.36 3.63
C THR A 164 1.21 -22.84 4.97
N PRO A 165 0.35 -23.88 5.00
CA PRO A 165 -0.22 -24.42 6.24
C PRO A 165 0.83 -25.05 7.16
#